data_c85c7c054b35b6329638c90e22454167
#
_entry.id   c85c7c054b35b6329638c90e22454167
#
_cell.length_a   1.000
_cell.length_b   1.000
_cell.length_c   1.000
_cell.angle_alpha   90.00
_cell.angle_beta   90.00
_cell.angle_gamma   90.00
#
_symmetry.space_group_name_H-M   'P 1'
#
loop_
_entity.id
_entity.type
_entity.pdbx_description
1 polymer ?
#
loop_
_entity_poly.entity_id
_entity_poly.type
_entity_poly.pdbx_seq_one_letter_code
_entity_poly.pdbx_strand_id
1 'polypeptide(L)'
;MKPAFEDMNLQIPAVTAEPEDYTGEDGLLYCGKCRTPKEAYFPADKATLFGRDRHPAECDCQRAQRMEREAAEQQRKHRDKVEELKRRGFTDPAMREWTFANDNGRNPQMKTAHFYVEHWEDMKAGNIGYLLWGSVGTGKSYLAGCIANALMEKEISVRMTNFALILNDLAATFEGKNEYISNLCRYPLLILDDFGMERGTEYGLEQVYNVIDSRYRSGKPLIVTTNLTLTELQDPQDTPHARIYDRLLEMCAPVCFSGENFRRESAQNKLNRLKQLMND
;
A
#
# COMPACT_ATOMS: atom_id res chain seq x y z
N MET A 1 -51.23 -20.72 -11.20
CA MET A 1 -50.01 -20.17 -10.57
C MET A 1 -50.18 -18.66 -10.52
N LYS A 2 -50.45 -18.08 -9.34
CA LYS A 2 -50.46 -16.63 -9.15
C LYS A 2 -48.99 -16.15 -9.12
N PRO A 3 -48.66 -15.03 -9.74
CA PRO A 3 -47.28 -14.53 -9.71
C PRO A 3 -46.92 -14.06 -8.29
N ALA A 4 -45.72 -14.42 -7.84
CA ALA A 4 -45.16 -14.18 -6.49
C ALA A 4 -44.76 -12.73 -6.23
N PHE A 5 -45.51 -11.74 -6.71
CA PHE A 5 -45.20 -10.31 -6.57
C PHE A 5 -46.21 -9.52 -5.73
N GLU A 6 -47.19 -10.20 -5.10
CA GLU A 6 -48.26 -9.51 -4.36
C GLU A 6 -47.89 -9.07 -2.93
N ASP A 7 -46.71 -9.44 -2.39
CA ASP A 7 -46.33 -9.13 -0.99
C ASP A 7 -45.15 -8.17 -0.80
N MET A 8 -44.63 -7.52 -1.85
CA MET A 8 -43.68 -6.43 -1.67
C MET A 8 -44.42 -5.09 -1.47
N ASN A 9 -44.79 -4.82 -0.23
CA ASN A 9 -45.31 -3.52 0.18
C ASN A 9 -44.18 -2.49 0.13
N LEU A 10 -43.81 -2.03 -1.07
CA LEU A 10 -42.85 -0.98 -1.34
C LEU A 10 -43.47 0.34 -0.85
N GLN A 11 -43.35 0.62 0.45
CA GLN A 11 -43.66 1.93 1.01
C GLN A 11 -42.67 2.94 0.49
N ILE A 12 -43.08 3.69 -0.55
CA ILE A 12 -42.30 4.87 -0.97
C ILE A 12 -42.38 5.87 0.17
N PRO A 13 -41.28 6.28 0.78
CA PRO A 13 -41.29 7.24 1.88
C PRO A 13 -41.93 8.56 1.40
N ALA A 14 -42.74 9.19 2.26
CA ALA A 14 -43.27 10.51 1.97
C ALA A 14 -42.12 11.53 2.01
N VAL A 15 -42.15 12.51 1.12
CA VAL A 15 -41.22 13.63 1.16
C VAL A 15 -41.45 14.46 2.41
N THR A 16 -40.44 14.65 3.23
CA THR A 16 -40.51 15.51 4.39
C THR A 16 -40.24 16.95 3.93
N ALA A 17 -41.28 17.82 4.02
CA ALA A 17 -41.14 19.24 3.73
C ALA A 17 -40.42 19.94 4.89
N GLU A 18 -39.46 20.79 4.57
CA GLU A 18 -38.80 21.69 5.49
C GLU A 18 -39.56 23.04 5.53
N PRO A 19 -39.39 23.87 6.57
CA PRO A 19 -40.18 25.12 6.74
C PRO A 19 -40.06 26.11 5.57
N GLU A 20 -38.94 26.06 4.84
CA GLU A 20 -38.67 26.98 3.71
C GLU A 20 -39.10 26.40 2.35
N ASP A 21 -39.53 25.13 2.31
CA ASP A 21 -39.96 24.46 1.07
C ASP A 21 -41.30 25.04 0.59
N TYR A 22 -41.52 25.05 -0.71
CA TYR A 22 -42.72 25.57 -1.33
C TYR A 22 -43.24 24.69 -2.45
N THR A 23 -44.52 24.76 -2.75
CA THR A 23 -45.14 24.07 -3.87
C THR A 23 -45.09 24.94 -5.12
N GLY A 24 -44.54 24.42 -6.21
CA GLY A 24 -44.49 25.08 -7.51
C GLY A 24 -45.84 25.09 -8.22
N GLU A 25 -45.92 25.82 -9.35
CA GLU A 25 -47.13 25.87 -10.21
C GLU A 25 -47.51 24.49 -10.78
N ASP A 26 -46.54 23.59 -10.92
CA ASP A 26 -46.70 22.21 -11.34
C ASP A 26 -47.18 21.26 -10.24
N GLY A 27 -47.42 21.78 -9.02
CA GLY A 27 -47.87 21.01 -7.87
C GLY A 27 -46.80 20.18 -7.18
N LEU A 28 -45.54 20.22 -7.62
CA LEU A 28 -44.43 19.54 -6.97
C LEU A 28 -43.84 20.35 -5.81
N LEU A 29 -43.26 19.67 -4.83
CA LEU A 29 -42.52 20.29 -3.73
C LEU A 29 -41.14 20.72 -4.18
N TYR A 30 -40.75 21.97 -3.92
CA TYR A 30 -39.46 22.57 -4.22
C TYR A 30 -38.69 22.91 -2.97
N CYS A 31 -37.37 22.74 -3.02
CA CYS A 31 -36.45 23.14 -1.97
C CYS A 31 -36.36 24.66 -1.83
N GLY A 32 -36.62 25.21 -0.63
CA GLY A 32 -36.54 26.64 -0.37
C GLY A 32 -35.15 27.24 -0.56
N LYS A 33 -34.07 26.43 -0.40
CA LYS A 33 -32.68 26.84 -0.54
C LYS A 33 -32.19 26.89 -1.99
N CYS A 34 -32.28 25.77 -2.72
CA CYS A 34 -31.74 25.66 -4.08
C CYS A 34 -32.80 25.80 -5.18
N ARG A 35 -34.07 25.87 -4.83
CA ARG A 35 -35.20 26.03 -5.74
C ARG A 35 -35.33 24.91 -6.79
N THR A 36 -34.77 23.75 -6.51
CA THR A 36 -34.94 22.56 -7.34
C THR A 36 -36.00 21.63 -6.75
N PRO A 37 -36.70 20.79 -7.56
CA PRO A 37 -37.78 19.96 -7.07
C PRO A 37 -37.30 18.90 -6.10
N LYS A 38 -38.10 18.63 -5.06
CA LYS A 38 -37.95 17.50 -4.11
C LYS A 38 -38.85 16.32 -4.46
N GLU A 39 -39.66 16.47 -5.50
CA GLU A 39 -40.55 15.45 -6.05
C GLU A 39 -40.48 15.42 -7.56
N ALA A 40 -40.81 14.28 -8.15
CA ALA A 40 -41.00 14.13 -9.59
C ALA A 40 -42.22 13.28 -9.87
N TYR A 41 -42.88 13.51 -11.00
CA TYR A 41 -44.00 12.68 -11.45
C TYR A 41 -43.46 11.34 -11.96
N PHE A 42 -44.19 10.28 -11.65
CA PHE A 42 -43.99 9.00 -12.32
C PHE A 42 -44.37 9.11 -13.82
N PRO A 43 -43.69 8.38 -14.69
CA PRO A 43 -44.17 8.16 -16.04
C PRO A 43 -45.63 7.64 -16.01
N ALA A 44 -46.48 8.12 -16.92
CA ALA A 44 -47.92 7.84 -16.94
C ALA A 44 -48.27 6.35 -16.90
N ASP A 45 -47.41 5.50 -17.47
CA ASP A 45 -47.52 4.02 -17.48
C ASP A 45 -47.18 3.37 -16.12
N LYS A 46 -46.53 4.08 -15.19
CA LYS A 46 -46.09 3.58 -13.88
C LYS A 46 -46.84 4.14 -12.68
N ALA A 47 -47.54 5.25 -12.84
CA ALA A 47 -48.31 5.89 -11.76
C ALA A 47 -49.36 4.95 -11.13
N THR A 48 -49.97 4.11 -11.92
CA THR A 48 -50.99 3.14 -11.48
C THR A 48 -50.43 1.98 -10.65
N LEU A 49 -49.14 1.66 -10.80
CA LEU A 49 -48.52 0.55 -10.08
C LEU A 49 -48.27 0.86 -8.59
N PHE A 50 -48.13 2.16 -8.24
CA PHE A 50 -47.78 2.61 -6.88
C PHE A 50 -48.92 3.34 -6.16
N GLY A 51 -50.08 3.53 -6.82
CA GLY A 51 -51.18 4.29 -6.23
C GLY A 51 -50.91 5.77 -5.93
N ARG A 52 -49.82 6.30 -6.52
CA ARG A 52 -49.38 7.70 -6.39
C ARG A 52 -48.86 8.20 -7.74
N ASP A 53 -49.06 9.47 -8.01
CA ASP A 53 -48.64 10.14 -9.24
C ASP A 53 -47.19 10.70 -9.18
N ARG A 54 -46.63 10.79 -7.96
CA ARG A 54 -45.29 11.39 -7.72
C ARG A 54 -44.45 10.56 -6.76
N HIS A 55 -43.13 10.74 -6.86
CA HIS A 55 -42.12 10.13 -6.00
C HIS A 55 -41.12 11.17 -5.48
N PRO A 56 -40.41 10.89 -4.35
CA PRO A 56 -39.32 11.74 -3.87
C PRO A 56 -38.21 11.88 -4.92
N ALA A 57 -37.68 13.08 -5.07
CA ALA A 57 -36.50 13.40 -5.85
C ALA A 57 -35.51 14.15 -4.97
N GLU A 58 -34.23 13.94 -5.17
CA GLU A 58 -33.21 14.71 -4.46
C GLU A 58 -33.08 16.08 -5.09
N CYS A 59 -33.28 17.14 -4.30
CA CYS A 59 -32.90 18.48 -4.70
C CYS A 59 -31.36 18.63 -4.77
N ASP A 60 -30.87 19.68 -5.43
CA ASP A 60 -29.43 19.90 -5.62
C ASP A 60 -28.67 20.04 -4.29
N CYS A 61 -29.28 20.61 -3.26
CA CYS A 61 -28.68 20.68 -1.91
C CYS A 61 -28.47 19.27 -1.31
N GLN A 62 -29.50 18.43 -1.39
CA GLN A 62 -29.44 17.06 -0.86
C GLN A 62 -28.44 16.22 -1.65
N ARG A 63 -28.42 16.36 -2.97
CA ARG A 63 -27.45 15.68 -3.84
C ARG A 63 -26.01 16.09 -3.51
N ALA A 64 -25.76 17.40 -3.34
CA ALA A 64 -24.45 17.89 -2.96
C ALA A 64 -24.00 17.33 -1.60
N GLN A 65 -24.89 17.37 -0.58
CA GLN A 65 -24.58 16.80 0.73
C GLN A 65 -24.32 15.28 0.69
N ARG A 66 -25.10 14.55 -0.11
CA ARG A 66 -24.87 13.09 -0.27
C ARG A 66 -23.53 12.82 -0.91
N MET A 67 -23.19 13.54 -2.01
CA MET A 67 -21.89 13.39 -2.67
C MET A 67 -20.71 13.72 -1.74
N GLU A 68 -20.85 14.78 -0.93
CA GLU A 68 -19.83 15.16 0.05
C GLU A 68 -19.64 14.06 1.13
N ARG A 69 -20.76 13.53 1.66
CA ARG A 69 -20.71 12.44 2.67
C ARG A 69 -20.11 11.17 2.07
N GLU A 70 -20.49 10.79 0.87
CA GLU A 70 -19.96 9.63 0.16
C GLU A 70 -18.45 9.79 -0.11
N ALA A 71 -18.01 10.98 -0.55
CA ALA A 71 -16.59 11.27 -0.75
C ALA A 71 -15.79 11.20 0.56
N ALA A 72 -16.32 11.80 1.65
CA ALA A 72 -15.70 11.76 2.96
C ALA A 72 -15.61 10.32 3.51
N GLU A 73 -16.65 9.51 3.30
CA GLU A 73 -16.66 8.10 3.71
C GLU A 73 -15.66 7.28 2.90
N GLN A 74 -15.55 7.50 1.59
CA GLN A 74 -14.56 6.84 0.74
C GLN A 74 -13.13 7.20 1.16
N GLN A 75 -12.86 8.50 1.43
CA GLN A 75 -11.56 8.94 1.93
C GLN A 75 -11.21 8.31 3.28
N ARG A 76 -12.18 8.20 4.19
CA ARG A 76 -11.96 7.53 5.47
C ARG A 76 -11.64 6.05 5.27
N LYS A 77 -12.43 5.33 4.47
CA LYS A 77 -12.19 3.91 4.17
C LYS A 77 -10.82 3.67 3.55
N HIS A 78 -10.43 4.54 2.60
CA HIS A 78 -9.10 4.49 1.99
C HIS A 78 -7.99 4.68 3.02
N ARG A 79 -8.08 5.73 3.85
CA ARG A 79 -7.10 5.99 4.90
C ARG A 79 -6.98 4.84 5.90
N ASP A 80 -8.13 4.31 6.39
CA ASP A 80 -8.14 3.19 7.32
C ASP A 80 -7.51 1.93 6.70
N LYS A 81 -7.74 1.70 5.41
CA LYS A 81 -7.12 0.61 4.63
C LYS A 81 -5.61 0.78 4.52
N VAL A 82 -5.13 1.97 4.17
CA VAL A 82 -3.70 2.29 4.04
C VAL A 82 -3.00 2.12 5.38
N GLU A 83 -3.56 2.63 6.48
CA GLU A 83 -3.00 2.46 7.82
C GLU A 83 -2.89 0.98 8.23
N GLU A 84 -3.89 0.17 7.91
CA GLU A 84 -3.85 -1.27 8.16
C GLU A 84 -2.76 -1.95 7.33
N LEU A 85 -2.60 -1.59 6.05
CA LEU A 85 -1.52 -2.10 5.20
C LEU A 85 -0.15 -1.74 5.75
N LYS A 86 0.07 -0.48 6.18
CA LYS A 86 1.33 -0.02 6.78
C LYS A 86 1.61 -0.74 8.10
N ARG A 87 0.59 -0.94 8.93
CA ARG A 87 0.71 -1.66 10.20
C ARG A 87 1.16 -3.11 10.02
N ARG A 88 0.63 -3.79 9.00
CA ARG A 88 0.99 -5.18 8.68
C ARG A 88 2.26 -5.30 7.86
N GLY A 89 2.53 -4.31 7.01
CA GLY A 89 3.61 -4.34 6.03
C GLY A 89 4.97 -4.07 6.63
N PHE A 90 5.07 -3.15 7.59
CA PHE A 90 6.34 -2.77 8.20
C PHE A 90 6.56 -3.47 9.54
N THR A 91 7.80 -3.92 9.76
CA THR A 91 8.25 -4.47 11.05
C THR A 91 8.64 -3.37 12.04
N ASP A 92 9.14 -2.24 11.55
CA ASP A 92 9.48 -1.05 12.32
C ASP A 92 8.51 0.09 12.00
N PRO A 93 7.77 0.64 13.00
CA PRO A 93 6.88 1.79 12.79
C PRO A 93 7.55 3.01 12.16
N ALA A 94 8.86 3.23 12.41
CA ALA A 94 9.59 4.34 11.82
C ALA A 94 9.65 4.30 10.28
N MET A 95 9.54 3.11 9.68
CA MET A 95 9.51 2.94 8.22
C MET A 95 8.26 3.55 7.57
N ARG A 96 7.20 3.83 8.33
CA ARG A 96 5.98 4.48 7.82
C ARG A 96 6.23 5.91 7.37
N GLU A 97 7.28 6.54 7.93
CA GLU A 97 7.71 7.90 7.58
C GLU A 97 8.66 7.95 6.37
N TRP A 98 9.05 6.80 5.82
CA TRP A 98 9.92 6.72 4.64
C TRP A 98 9.08 6.92 3.38
N THR A 99 8.79 8.17 3.08
CA THR A 99 7.92 8.57 1.97
C THR A 99 8.68 9.47 0.99
N PHE A 100 8.21 9.55 -0.23
CA PHE A 100 8.75 10.50 -1.22
C PHE A 100 8.62 11.97 -0.79
N ALA A 101 7.57 12.29 -0.01
CA ALA A 101 7.38 13.65 0.50
C ALA A 101 8.46 14.05 1.53
N ASN A 102 9.01 13.07 2.24
CA ASN A 102 10.07 13.27 3.24
C ASN A 102 11.47 13.14 2.64
N ASP A 103 11.61 12.91 1.31
CA ASP A 103 12.89 12.84 0.64
C ASP A 103 13.52 14.23 0.54
N ASN A 104 14.81 14.31 0.81
CA ASN A 104 15.58 15.57 0.77
C ASN A 104 16.15 15.90 -0.64
N GLY A 105 15.82 15.09 -1.65
CA GLY A 105 16.23 15.26 -3.04
C GLY A 105 17.73 14.98 -3.33
N ARG A 106 18.48 14.48 -2.34
CA ARG A 106 19.94 14.27 -2.47
C ARG A 106 20.31 12.91 -3.04
N ASN A 107 19.39 11.95 -3.01
CA ASN A 107 19.64 10.61 -3.50
C ASN A 107 19.24 10.51 -4.99
N PRO A 108 20.19 10.44 -5.94
CA PRO A 108 19.89 10.38 -7.37
C PRO A 108 19.15 9.11 -7.77
N GLN A 109 19.20 8.06 -6.94
CA GLN A 109 18.49 6.80 -7.21
C GLN A 109 16.99 6.89 -6.90
N MET A 110 16.53 7.97 -6.29
CA MET A 110 15.09 8.14 -5.99
C MET A 110 14.21 8.13 -7.25
N LYS A 111 14.74 8.57 -8.40
CA LYS A 111 14.09 8.43 -9.70
C LYS A 111 13.72 6.98 -10.04
N THR A 112 14.56 6.01 -9.64
CA THR A 112 14.31 4.58 -9.87
C THR A 112 13.14 4.08 -9.02
N ALA A 113 12.98 4.63 -7.81
CA ALA A 113 11.85 4.33 -6.95
C ALA A 113 10.53 4.88 -7.51
N HIS A 114 10.53 6.12 -8.00
CA HIS A 114 9.37 6.69 -8.68
C HIS A 114 8.97 5.85 -9.89
N PHE A 115 9.96 5.53 -10.75
CA PHE A 115 9.74 4.68 -11.93
C PHE A 115 9.09 3.33 -11.54
N TYR A 116 9.58 2.66 -10.48
CA TYR A 116 9.03 1.39 -10.02
C TYR A 116 7.55 1.49 -9.62
N VAL A 117 7.19 2.55 -8.90
CA VAL A 117 5.81 2.78 -8.42
C VAL A 117 4.87 3.20 -9.55
N GLU A 118 5.37 3.97 -10.50
CA GLU A 118 4.61 4.40 -11.69
C GLU A 118 4.30 3.22 -12.61
N HIS A 119 5.27 2.31 -12.79
CA HIS A 119 5.17 1.13 -13.67
C HIS A 119 4.89 -0.16 -12.89
N TRP A 120 4.25 -0.07 -11.73
CA TRP A 120 4.03 -1.22 -10.85
C TRP A 120 3.39 -2.43 -11.54
N GLU A 121 2.37 -2.23 -12.38
CA GLU A 121 1.69 -3.36 -13.05
C GLU A 121 2.63 -4.08 -14.03
N ASP A 122 3.52 -3.37 -14.72
CA ASP A 122 4.52 -3.96 -15.60
C ASP A 122 5.59 -4.70 -14.80
N MET A 123 6.06 -4.11 -13.68
CA MET A 123 7.03 -4.73 -12.76
C MET A 123 6.47 -6.04 -12.18
N LYS A 124 5.21 -6.02 -11.80
CA LYS A 124 4.50 -7.18 -11.26
C LYS A 124 4.28 -8.25 -12.32
N ALA A 125 3.83 -7.89 -13.52
CA ALA A 125 3.60 -8.81 -14.62
C ALA A 125 4.90 -9.48 -15.10
N GLY A 126 6.00 -8.71 -15.15
CA GLY A 126 7.32 -9.18 -15.52
C GLY A 126 8.11 -9.85 -14.40
N ASN A 127 7.57 -9.94 -13.17
CA ASN A 127 8.30 -10.41 -11.97
C ASN A 127 9.64 -9.66 -11.77
N ILE A 128 9.65 -8.34 -12.02
CA ILE A 128 10.86 -7.53 -11.96
C ILE A 128 11.00 -6.93 -10.57
N GLY A 129 12.02 -7.33 -9.85
CA GLY A 129 12.44 -6.75 -8.58
C GLY A 129 13.66 -5.87 -8.70
N TYR A 130 14.11 -5.30 -7.57
CA TYR A 130 15.36 -4.55 -7.47
C TYR A 130 16.32 -5.17 -6.46
N LEU A 131 17.60 -5.26 -6.83
CA LEU A 131 18.71 -5.52 -5.95
C LEU A 131 19.44 -4.20 -5.68
N LEU A 132 19.12 -3.58 -4.55
CA LEU A 132 19.71 -2.30 -4.12
C LEU A 132 21.02 -2.61 -3.38
N TRP A 133 22.15 -2.43 -4.05
CA TRP A 133 23.45 -2.82 -3.52
C TRP A 133 24.41 -1.63 -3.39
N GLY A 134 25.41 -1.75 -2.54
CA GLY A 134 26.47 -0.74 -2.38
C GLY A 134 26.70 -0.30 -0.93
N SER A 135 27.42 0.81 -0.73
CA SER A 135 27.94 1.25 0.56
C SER A 135 26.87 1.47 1.63
N VAL A 136 27.27 1.31 2.90
CA VAL A 136 26.41 1.54 4.07
C VAL A 136 26.01 3.02 4.17
N GLY A 137 24.75 3.29 4.51
CA GLY A 137 24.27 4.64 4.80
C GLY A 137 23.91 5.48 3.57
N THR A 138 23.88 4.89 2.38
CA THR A 138 23.59 5.57 1.11
C THR A 138 22.09 5.67 0.77
N GLY A 139 21.19 5.21 1.65
CA GLY A 139 19.74 5.37 1.48
C GLY A 139 19.01 4.20 0.82
N LYS A 140 19.62 3.00 0.67
CA LYS A 140 18.98 1.80 0.08
C LYS A 140 17.67 1.43 0.76
N SER A 141 17.71 1.22 2.08
CA SER A 141 16.52 0.87 2.88
C SER A 141 15.44 1.95 2.84
N TYR A 142 15.87 3.23 2.86
CA TYR A 142 14.94 4.36 2.75
C TYR A 142 14.21 4.36 1.41
N LEU A 143 14.93 4.16 0.29
CA LEU A 143 14.33 4.04 -1.04
C LEU A 143 13.33 2.87 -1.12
N ALA A 144 13.71 1.70 -0.59
CA ALA A 144 12.81 0.55 -0.53
C ALA A 144 11.54 0.84 0.28
N GLY A 145 11.67 1.56 1.40
CA GLY A 145 10.56 2.03 2.21
C GLY A 145 9.66 3.05 1.50
N CYS A 146 10.24 3.96 0.70
CA CYS A 146 9.47 4.88 -0.14
C CYS A 146 8.61 4.13 -1.16
N ILE A 147 9.16 3.12 -1.84
CA ILE A 147 8.40 2.25 -2.76
C ILE A 147 7.26 1.56 -2.00
N ALA A 148 7.55 0.97 -0.82
CA ALA A 148 6.56 0.27 -0.02
C ALA A 148 5.39 1.20 0.37
N ASN A 149 5.69 2.38 0.95
CA ASN A 149 4.66 3.34 1.33
C ASN A 149 3.82 3.80 0.13
N ALA A 150 4.46 4.14 -0.98
CA ALA A 150 3.76 4.61 -2.17
C ALA A 150 2.84 3.55 -2.79
N LEU A 151 3.23 2.27 -2.76
CA LEU A 151 2.37 1.16 -3.20
C LEU A 151 1.22 0.91 -2.21
N MET A 152 1.45 1.03 -0.91
CA MET A 152 0.39 0.92 0.09
C MET A 152 -0.64 2.05 -0.01
N GLU A 153 -0.23 3.28 -0.40
CA GLU A 153 -1.16 4.36 -0.74
C GLU A 153 -2.05 4.02 -1.96
N LYS A 154 -1.58 3.15 -2.84
CA LYS A 154 -2.37 2.56 -3.94
C LYS A 154 -3.13 1.28 -3.50
N GLU A 155 -3.26 1.03 -2.21
CA GLU A 155 -3.89 -0.16 -1.60
C GLU A 155 -3.23 -1.50 -1.96
N ILE A 156 -1.98 -1.48 -2.41
CA ILE A 156 -1.20 -2.68 -2.71
C ILE A 156 -0.50 -3.15 -1.44
N SER A 157 -0.72 -4.41 -1.08
CA SER A 157 -0.10 -5.01 0.11
C SER A 157 1.37 -5.28 -0.14
N VAL A 158 2.24 -4.73 0.72
CA VAL A 158 3.69 -4.93 0.70
C VAL A 158 4.14 -5.45 2.05
N ARG A 159 5.12 -6.33 2.07
CA ARG A 159 5.82 -6.74 3.29
C ARG A 159 7.28 -6.32 3.21
N MET A 160 7.73 -5.51 4.17
CA MET A 160 9.14 -5.17 4.36
C MET A 160 9.63 -5.73 5.68
N THR A 161 10.67 -6.58 5.62
CA THR A 161 11.26 -7.30 6.74
C THR A 161 12.74 -7.59 6.46
N ASN A 162 13.42 -8.31 7.34
CA ASN A 162 14.79 -8.76 7.14
C ASN A 162 14.96 -10.22 7.57
N PHE A 163 16.07 -10.85 7.18
CA PHE A 163 16.30 -12.26 7.52
C PHE A 163 16.51 -12.51 9.02
N ALA A 164 17.01 -11.55 9.77
CA ALA A 164 17.16 -11.73 11.22
C ALA A 164 15.79 -11.95 11.90
N LEU A 165 14.77 -11.17 11.50
CA LEU A 165 13.41 -11.34 11.99
C LEU A 165 12.76 -12.63 11.48
N ILE A 166 12.89 -12.93 10.17
CA ILE A 166 12.36 -14.16 9.59
C ILE A 166 12.94 -15.39 10.29
N LEU A 167 14.25 -15.43 10.53
CA LEU A 167 14.91 -16.56 11.20
C LEU A 167 14.48 -16.69 12.66
N ASN A 168 14.28 -15.57 13.37
CA ASN A 168 13.74 -15.59 14.73
C ASN A 168 12.32 -16.14 14.76
N ASP A 169 11.44 -15.69 13.84
CA ASP A 169 10.06 -16.18 13.73
C ASP A 169 10.04 -17.68 13.41
N LEU A 170 10.87 -18.12 12.46
CA LEU A 170 10.99 -19.55 12.09
C LEU A 170 11.56 -20.41 13.22
N ALA A 171 12.47 -19.87 14.03
CA ALA A 171 13.00 -20.56 15.19
C ALA A 171 11.96 -20.69 16.32
N ALA A 172 11.09 -19.69 16.47
CA ALA A 172 9.99 -19.73 17.45
C ALA A 172 8.81 -20.60 16.99
N THR A 173 8.75 -20.98 15.71
CA THR A 173 7.67 -21.77 15.12
C THR A 173 8.06 -23.25 15.10
N PHE A 174 7.44 -24.08 15.96
CA PHE A 174 7.69 -25.53 15.98
C PHE A 174 7.02 -26.25 14.81
N GLU A 175 5.78 -25.87 14.47
CA GLU A 175 4.99 -26.41 13.38
C GLU A 175 4.55 -25.28 12.44
N GLY A 176 4.43 -25.56 11.14
CA GLY A 176 3.93 -24.56 10.18
C GLY A 176 4.98 -23.65 9.55
N LYS A 177 6.29 -23.96 9.62
CA LYS A 177 7.36 -23.16 8.97
C LYS A 177 7.08 -22.91 7.48
N ASN A 178 6.62 -23.94 6.78
CA ASN A 178 6.27 -23.84 5.36
C ASN A 178 5.08 -22.91 5.12
N GLU A 179 4.12 -22.90 6.05
CA GLU A 179 2.98 -21.99 5.99
C GLU A 179 3.41 -20.54 6.24
N TYR A 180 4.30 -20.31 7.20
CA TYR A 180 4.89 -18.98 7.43
C TYR A 180 5.57 -18.45 6.16
N ILE A 181 6.46 -19.24 5.54
CA ILE A 181 7.16 -18.87 4.30
C ILE A 181 6.15 -18.65 3.16
N SER A 182 5.15 -19.52 3.02
CA SER A 182 4.09 -19.36 2.03
C SER A 182 3.31 -18.06 2.23
N ASN A 183 2.95 -17.73 3.47
CA ASN A 183 2.25 -16.49 3.81
C ASN A 183 3.11 -15.25 3.50
N LEU A 184 4.41 -15.31 3.81
CA LEU A 184 5.36 -14.25 3.45
C LEU A 184 5.43 -14.06 1.93
N CYS A 185 5.45 -15.13 1.16
CA CYS A 185 5.51 -15.09 -0.30
C CYS A 185 4.17 -14.73 -0.98
N ARG A 186 3.04 -14.66 -0.25
CA ARG A 186 1.75 -14.22 -0.80
C ARG A 186 1.68 -12.72 -1.08
N TYR A 187 2.47 -11.90 -0.41
CA TYR A 187 2.47 -10.46 -0.64
C TYR A 187 2.79 -10.12 -2.10
N PRO A 188 2.04 -9.20 -2.75
CA PRO A 188 2.35 -8.72 -4.09
C PRO A 188 3.80 -8.28 -4.24
N LEU A 189 4.33 -7.51 -3.30
CA LEU A 189 5.73 -7.16 -3.20
C LEU A 189 6.28 -7.61 -1.83
N LEU A 190 7.44 -8.29 -1.86
CA LEU A 190 8.25 -8.58 -0.68
C LEU A 190 9.54 -7.74 -0.75
N ILE A 191 9.90 -7.13 0.38
CA ILE A 191 11.15 -6.38 0.53
C ILE A 191 11.96 -7.02 1.65
N LEU A 192 13.17 -7.45 1.33
CA LEU A 192 14.14 -8.04 2.26
C LEU A 192 15.28 -7.06 2.47
N ASP A 193 15.28 -6.42 3.65
CA ASP A 193 16.27 -5.41 3.99
C ASP A 193 17.51 -6.03 4.64
N ASP A 194 18.69 -5.43 4.40
CA ASP A 194 19.98 -5.82 4.95
C ASP A 194 20.35 -7.32 4.71
N PHE A 195 20.16 -7.81 3.48
CA PHE A 195 20.56 -9.14 3.05
C PHE A 195 22.08 -9.30 3.11
N GLY A 196 22.56 -10.50 3.54
CA GLY A 196 23.98 -10.82 3.72
C GLY A 196 24.50 -10.50 5.14
N MET A 197 23.59 -10.10 6.07
CA MET A 197 23.90 -9.87 7.48
C MET A 197 23.41 -11.01 8.39
N GLU A 198 22.81 -12.04 7.81
CA GLU A 198 22.31 -13.22 8.52
C GLU A 198 23.43 -14.05 9.13
N ARG A 199 23.10 -14.74 10.23
CA ARG A 199 24.05 -15.62 10.91
C ARG A 199 24.50 -16.74 9.96
N GLY A 200 25.81 -16.89 9.76
CA GLY A 200 26.43 -17.92 8.93
C GLY A 200 26.32 -19.35 9.50
N THR A 201 25.13 -19.72 9.99
CA THR A 201 24.84 -21.11 10.42
C THR A 201 24.22 -21.88 9.25
N GLU A 202 24.48 -23.19 9.18
CA GLU A 202 23.87 -24.06 8.15
C GLU A 202 22.34 -23.94 8.15
N TYR A 203 21.72 -23.93 9.34
CA TYR A 203 20.28 -23.74 9.49
C TYR A 203 19.81 -22.38 8.94
N GLY A 204 20.53 -21.31 9.26
CA GLY A 204 20.20 -19.97 8.77
C GLY A 204 20.23 -19.92 7.24
N LEU A 205 21.28 -20.45 6.65
CA LEU A 205 21.46 -20.50 5.21
C LEU A 205 20.38 -21.34 4.50
N GLU A 206 20.00 -22.48 5.10
CA GLU A 206 18.90 -23.30 4.60
C GLU A 206 17.58 -22.53 4.60
N GLN A 207 17.25 -21.79 5.68
CA GLN A 207 16.02 -21.01 5.74
C GLN A 207 16.03 -19.83 4.76
N VAL A 208 17.18 -19.15 4.59
CA VAL A 208 17.36 -18.11 3.56
C VAL A 208 17.05 -18.68 2.18
N TYR A 209 17.66 -19.83 1.87
CA TYR A 209 17.39 -20.53 0.61
C TYR A 209 15.90 -20.85 0.44
N ASN A 210 15.24 -21.39 1.46
CA ASN A 210 13.83 -21.76 1.42
C ASN A 210 12.92 -20.54 1.15
N VAL A 211 13.21 -19.40 1.74
CA VAL A 211 12.46 -18.15 1.52
C VAL A 211 12.66 -17.64 0.09
N ILE A 212 13.92 -17.56 -0.37
CA ILE A 212 14.26 -17.08 -1.72
C ILE A 212 13.70 -18.01 -2.80
N ASP A 213 13.84 -19.32 -2.64
CA ASP A 213 13.31 -20.32 -3.57
C ASP A 213 11.76 -20.27 -3.64
N SER A 214 11.10 -20.14 -2.49
CA SER A 214 9.64 -19.99 -2.44
C SER A 214 9.19 -18.71 -3.12
N ARG A 215 9.92 -17.60 -2.93
CA ARG A 215 9.64 -16.35 -3.60
C ARG A 215 9.84 -16.45 -5.11
N TYR A 216 10.94 -17.04 -5.55
CA TYR A 216 11.23 -17.31 -6.95
C TYR A 216 10.08 -18.09 -7.62
N ARG A 217 9.65 -19.21 -7.00
CA ARG A 217 8.55 -20.02 -7.51
C ARG A 217 7.19 -19.30 -7.49
N SER A 218 7.01 -18.30 -6.63
CA SER A 218 5.76 -17.55 -6.57
C SER A 218 5.53 -16.66 -7.78
N GLY A 219 6.54 -16.37 -8.59
CA GLY A 219 6.49 -15.47 -9.74
C GLY A 219 6.11 -14.03 -9.35
N LYS A 220 6.51 -13.58 -8.16
CA LYS A 220 6.19 -12.24 -7.65
C LYS A 220 7.46 -11.44 -7.38
N PRO A 221 7.47 -10.12 -7.68
CA PRO A 221 8.66 -9.30 -7.56
C PRO A 221 9.19 -9.21 -6.12
N LEU A 222 10.51 -9.14 -6.01
CA LEU A 222 11.29 -9.05 -4.78
C LEU A 222 12.19 -7.82 -4.84
N ILE A 223 12.22 -7.02 -3.77
CA ILE A 223 13.26 -6.00 -3.59
C ILE A 223 14.18 -6.45 -2.46
N VAL A 224 15.47 -6.38 -2.72
CA VAL A 224 16.49 -6.74 -1.72
C VAL A 224 17.45 -5.56 -1.56
N THR A 225 17.77 -5.19 -0.32
CA THR A 225 18.87 -4.28 -0.04
C THR A 225 20.06 -5.06 0.52
N THR A 226 21.26 -4.74 0.10
CA THR A 226 22.47 -5.42 0.58
C THR A 226 23.69 -4.49 0.56
N ASN A 227 24.64 -4.78 1.42
CA ASN A 227 25.95 -4.16 1.41
C ASN A 227 27.00 -5.00 0.66
N LEU A 228 26.64 -6.20 0.22
CA LEU A 228 27.48 -7.00 -0.66
C LEU A 228 27.68 -6.30 -1.99
N THR A 229 28.87 -6.42 -2.53
CA THR A 229 29.16 -5.92 -3.87
C THR A 229 28.57 -6.83 -4.95
N LEU A 230 28.36 -6.30 -6.14
CA LEU A 230 27.87 -7.10 -7.24
C LEU A 230 28.84 -8.26 -7.59
N THR A 231 30.14 -8.04 -7.42
CA THR A 231 31.19 -9.07 -7.62
C THR A 231 31.03 -10.22 -6.63
N GLU A 232 30.81 -9.93 -5.33
CA GLU A 232 30.59 -10.97 -4.32
C GLU A 232 29.32 -11.80 -4.60
N LEU A 233 28.29 -11.17 -5.15
CA LEU A 233 27.05 -11.86 -5.55
C LEU A 233 27.21 -12.71 -6.83
N GLN A 234 28.09 -12.28 -7.76
CA GLN A 234 28.34 -12.98 -9.02
C GLN A 234 29.38 -14.09 -8.90
N ASP A 235 30.30 -14.02 -7.93
CA ASP A 235 31.36 -15.00 -7.71
C ASP A 235 31.36 -15.50 -6.24
N PRO A 236 30.29 -16.24 -5.82
CA PRO A 236 30.18 -16.77 -4.48
C PRO A 236 31.19 -17.90 -4.23
N GLN A 237 31.70 -17.97 -2.99
CA GLN A 237 32.78 -18.92 -2.62
C GLN A 237 32.28 -20.34 -2.38
N ASP A 238 30.97 -20.56 -2.27
CA ASP A 238 30.39 -21.88 -2.02
C ASP A 238 29.07 -22.10 -2.78
N THR A 239 28.70 -23.37 -2.93
CA THR A 239 27.49 -23.76 -3.68
C THR A 239 26.18 -23.31 -3.06
N PRO A 240 25.98 -23.30 -1.73
CA PRO A 240 24.74 -22.80 -1.12
C PRO A 240 24.48 -21.32 -1.44
N HIS A 241 25.47 -20.43 -1.27
CA HIS A 241 25.35 -19.01 -1.63
C HIS A 241 25.14 -18.82 -3.14
N ALA A 242 25.85 -19.62 -3.97
CA ALA A 242 25.66 -19.58 -5.43
C ALA A 242 24.19 -19.77 -5.83
N ARG A 243 23.51 -20.75 -5.24
CA ARG A 243 22.08 -21.01 -5.53
C ARG A 243 21.14 -19.88 -5.10
N ILE A 244 21.45 -19.20 -3.99
CA ILE A 244 20.67 -18.08 -3.50
C ILE A 244 20.89 -16.85 -4.39
N TYR A 245 22.15 -16.53 -4.67
CA TYR A 245 22.52 -15.32 -5.42
C TYR A 245 22.09 -15.39 -6.88
N ASP A 246 22.19 -16.58 -7.51
CA ASP A 246 21.70 -16.81 -8.87
C ASP A 246 20.22 -16.45 -9.02
N ARG A 247 19.36 -16.92 -8.10
CA ARG A 247 17.94 -16.56 -8.07
C ARG A 247 17.68 -15.08 -7.80
N LEU A 248 18.48 -14.48 -6.92
CA LEU A 248 18.34 -13.05 -6.65
C LEU A 248 18.69 -12.21 -7.89
N LEU A 249 19.76 -12.55 -8.59
CA LEU A 249 20.20 -11.86 -9.80
C LEU A 249 19.25 -12.08 -10.97
N GLU A 250 18.54 -13.21 -11.01
CA GLU A 250 17.49 -13.46 -12.01
C GLU A 250 16.22 -12.63 -11.72
N MET A 251 15.78 -12.56 -10.46
CA MET A 251 14.55 -11.85 -10.08
C MET A 251 14.72 -10.33 -9.98
N CYS A 252 15.94 -9.86 -9.71
CA CYS A 252 16.17 -8.49 -9.25
C CYS A 252 17.18 -7.77 -10.14
N ALA A 253 16.74 -6.68 -10.77
CA ALA A 253 17.62 -5.78 -11.50
C ALA A 253 18.56 -5.04 -10.54
N PRO A 254 19.89 -5.08 -10.73
CA PRO A 254 20.83 -4.44 -9.83
C PRO A 254 20.81 -2.91 -9.96
N VAL A 255 20.68 -2.23 -8.84
CA VAL A 255 20.75 -0.76 -8.71
C VAL A 255 21.86 -0.40 -7.74
N CYS A 256 22.90 0.28 -8.23
CA CYS A 256 24.06 0.64 -7.45
C CYS A 256 23.82 1.91 -6.61
N PHE A 257 24.19 1.83 -5.33
CA PHE A 257 24.19 2.94 -4.40
C PHE A 257 25.63 3.30 -4.03
N SER A 258 26.16 4.29 -4.73
CA SER A 258 27.47 4.88 -4.45
C SER A 258 27.27 6.35 -4.06
N GLY A 259 27.99 6.84 -3.06
CA GLY A 259 27.90 8.25 -2.68
C GLY A 259 28.03 8.48 -1.18
N GLU A 260 27.48 9.60 -0.74
CA GLU A 260 27.60 10.08 0.66
C GLU A 260 26.88 9.15 1.65
N ASN A 261 27.48 9.05 2.84
CA ASN A 261 26.86 8.34 3.94
C ASN A 261 25.99 9.31 4.76
N PHE A 262 24.69 9.33 4.49
CA PHE A 262 23.72 10.20 5.18
C PHE A 262 23.66 9.98 6.70
N ARG A 263 23.99 8.77 7.19
CA ARG A 263 24.03 8.50 8.64
C ARG A 263 25.18 9.22 9.33
N ARG A 264 26.35 9.32 8.69
CA ARG A 264 27.52 10.06 9.23
C ARG A 264 27.23 11.55 9.33
N GLU A 265 26.60 12.12 8.32
CA GLU A 265 26.19 13.53 8.34
C GLU A 265 25.15 13.79 9.44
N SER A 266 24.13 12.95 9.57
CA SER A 266 23.13 13.06 10.64
C SER A 266 23.78 12.99 12.04
N ALA A 267 24.77 12.11 12.23
CA ALA A 267 25.52 12.00 13.48
C ALA A 267 26.34 13.28 13.76
N GLN A 268 27.00 13.85 12.74
CA GLN A 268 27.73 15.08 12.86
C GLN A 268 26.85 16.28 13.22
N ASN A 269 25.67 16.35 12.59
CA ASN A 269 24.69 17.41 12.88
C ASN A 269 24.18 17.32 14.32
N LYS A 270 23.90 16.09 14.82
CA LYS A 270 23.52 15.88 16.23
C LYS A 270 24.64 16.33 17.19
N LEU A 271 25.90 15.99 16.88
CA LEU A 271 27.04 16.40 17.68
C LEU A 271 27.22 17.92 17.71
N ASN A 272 27.06 18.57 16.55
CA ASN A 272 27.15 20.04 16.45
C ASN A 272 26.03 20.72 17.27
N ARG A 273 24.78 20.19 17.19
CA ARG A 273 23.66 20.68 17.98
C ARG A 273 23.91 20.52 19.49
N LEU A 274 24.44 19.36 19.91
CA LEU A 274 24.78 19.12 21.31
C LEU A 274 25.83 20.13 21.81
N LYS A 275 26.88 20.38 21.03
CA LYS A 275 27.92 21.37 21.37
C LYS A 275 27.36 22.80 21.51
N GLN A 276 26.38 23.18 20.66
CA GLN A 276 25.69 24.46 20.78
C GLN A 276 24.92 24.55 22.11
N LEU A 277 24.12 23.53 22.44
CA LEU A 277 23.36 23.50 23.70
C LEU A 277 24.22 23.45 24.97
N MET A 278 25.47 23.02 24.86
CA MET A 278 26.40 23.03 26.02
C MET A 278 27.14 24.36 26.19
N ASN A 279 27.10 25.23 25.19
CA ASN A 279 27.77 26.55 25.22
C ASN A 279 26.76 27.70 25.44
N ASP A 280 25.47 27.43 25.40
CA ASP A 280 24.37 28.31 25.82
C ASP A 280 24.05 28.13 27.30
#